data_bb4c25d17a9eaf656e2217916b495225
#
_entry.id   bb4c25d17a9eaf656e2217916b495225
#
_cell.length_a   1.000
_cell.length_b   1.000
_cell.length_c   1.000
_cell.angle_alpha   90.00
_cell.angle_beta   90.00
_cell.angle_gamma   90.00
#
_symmetry.space_group_name_H-M   'P 1'
#
loop_
_entity.id
_entity.type
_entity.pdbx_description
1 polymer ?
#
loop_
_entity_poly.entity_id
_entity_poly.type
_entity_poly.pdbx_seq_one_letter_code
_entity_poly.pdbx_strand_id
1 'polypeptide(L)'
;FSGEERTLLSFFQSITTRTAGFNTADMALMTESGKAVMIFLMLIGGSPSSTAGGMKTTTFAVLILNAFATFRNREDAGAFGRRFDGQVIKNAATIAMLYFMLLFFGGITISVYEGLPVLTCFYEAASAVGTVGLTLGVTPGLHIISRLILIALMYLGRVGGCLLYTSPSPRDGATS
;
A
#
# COMPACT_ATOMS: atom_id res chain seq x y z
N PHE A 1 2.35 5.16 -29.12
CA PHE A 1 2.88 6.27 -28.32
C PHE A 1 4.29 6.60 -28.74
N SER A 2 4.60 7.88 -28.92
CA SER A 2 5.98 8.35 -29.14
C SER A 2 6.84 8.09 -27.87
N GLY A 3 8.18 8.12 -28.01
CA GLY A 3 9.06 7.87 -26.86
C GLY A 3 8.84 8.86 -25.71
N GLU A 4 8.55 10.11 -26.02
CA GLU A 4 8.27 11.16 -25.04
C GLU A 4 6.94 10.92 -24.32
N GLU A 5 5.90 10.54 -25.04
CA GLU A 5 4.59 10.19 -24.43
C GLU A 5 4.71 8.99 -23.48
N ARG A 6 5.52 7.99 -23.84
CA ARG A 6 5.77 6.82 -22.97
C ARG A 6 6.42 7.21 -21.64
N THR A 7 7.41 8.08 -21.67
CA THR A 7 8.09 8.54 -20.44
C THR A 7 7.15 9.35 -19.58
N LEU A 8 6.37 10.25 -20.16
CA LEU A 8 5.39 11.07 -19.45
C LEU A 8 4.27 10.21 -18.81
N LEU A 9 3.75 9.23 -19.56
CA LEU A 9 2.75 8.28 -19.07
C LEU A 9 3.30 7.43 -17.92
N SER A 10 4.53 6.93 -18.04
CA SER A 10 5.16 6.12 -16.99
C SER A 10 5.36 6.95 -15.71
N PHE A 11 5.76 8.20 -15.84
CA PHE A 11 5.92 9.12 -14.72
C PHE A 11 4.56 9.43 -14.06
N PHE A 12 3.53 9.73 -14.87
CA PHE A 12 2.17 9.95 -14.38
C PHE A 12 1.64 8.74 -13.63
N GLN A 13 1.81 7.53 -14.19
CA GLN A 13 1.37 6.28 -13.57
C GLN A 13 2.09 6.01 -12.24
N SER A 14 3.34 6.37 -12.12
CA SER A 14 4.07 6.27 -10.84
C SER A 14 3.49 7.19 -9.75
N ILE A 15 3.03 8.37 -10.12
CA ILE A 15 2.45 9.34 -9.18
C ILE A 15 1.01 8.97 -8.82
N THR A 16 0.20 8.56 -9.79
CA THR A 16 -1.23 8.27 -9.59
C THR A 16 -1.47 7.11 -8.61
N THR A 17 -0.51 6.18 -8.47
CA THR A 17 -0.57 5.09 -7.48
C THR A 17 -0.58 5.56 -6.03
N ARG A 18 -0.17 6.80 -5.76
CA ARG A 18 -0.13 7.38 -4.40
C ARG A 18 -1.46 8.01 -4.03
N THR A 19 -2.55 7.23 -4.18
CA THR A 19 -3.93 7.58 -3.84
C THR A 19 -4.53 8.74 -4.64
N ALA A 20 -4.02 9.02 -5.86
CA ALA A 20 -4.62 9.96 -6.78
C ALA A 20 -5.75 9.31 -7.62
N GLY A 21 -5.56 8.07 -8.07
CA GLY A 21 -6.60 7.26 -8.71
C GLY A 21 -7.01 7.71 -10.12
N PHE A 22 -6.27 8.66 -10.72
CA PHE A 22 -6.57 9.12 -12.08
C PHE A 22 -6.08 8.11 -13.11
N ASN A 23 -6.97 7.70 -13.99
CA ASN A 23 -6.67 6.81 -15.10
C ASN A 23 -6.56 7.61 -16.40
N THR A 24 -5.34 7.72 -16.96
CA THR A 24 -5.07 8.41 -18.23
C THR A 24 -4.65 7.46 -19.33
N ALA A 25 -4.36 6.20 -19.01
CA ALA A 25 -3.98 5.16 -19.95
C ALA A 25 -4.82 3.91 -19.73
N ASP A 26 -4.98 3.12 -20.79
CA ASP A 26 -5.64 1.81 -20.66
C ASP A 26 -4.77 0.85 -19.87
N MET A 27 -5.16 0.62 -18.60
CA MET A 27 -4.45 -0.25 -17.67
C MET A 27 -4.49 -1.72 -18.08
N ALA A 28 -5.47 -2.11 -18.88
CA ALA A 28 -5.59 -3.50 -19.35
C ALA A 28 -4.43 -3.89 -20.28
N LEU A 29 -3.86 -2.90 -20.99
CA LEU A 29 -2.74 -3.09 -21.92
C LEU A 29 -1.36 -3.13 -21.23
N MET A 30 -1.31 -2.98 -19.91
CA MET A 30 -0.05 -3.04 -19.17
C MET A 30 0.55 -4.44 -19.18
N THR A 31 1.88 -4.48 -19.24
CA THR A 31 2.65 -5.72 -19.06
C THR A 31 2.49 -6.28 -17.65
N GLU A 32 2.63 -7.58 -17.49
CA GLU A 32 2.53 -8.23 -16.16
C GLU A 32 3.56 -7.68 -15.17
N SER A 33 4.78 -7.39 -15.64
CA SER A 33 5.80 -6.72 -14.83
C SER A 33 5.38 -5.30 -14.40
N GLY A 34 4.73 -4.56 -15.30
CA GLY A 34 4.17 -3.24 -14.98
C GLY A 34 3.11 -3.31 -13.90
N LYS A 35 2.17 -4.26 -13.99
CA LYS A 35 1.15 -4.52 -12.97
C LYS A 35 1.77 -4.85 -11.61
N ALA A 36 2.80 -5.70 -11.58
CA ALA A 36 3.50 -6.06 -10.34
C ALA A 36 4.17 -4.85 -9.66
N VAL A 37 4.84 -4.00 -10.45
CA VAL A 37 5.43 -2.76 -9.92
C VAL A 37 4.35 -1.81 -9.39
N MET A 38 3.23 -1.68 -10.09
CA MET A 38 2.11 -0.85 -9.65
C MET A 38 1.51 -1.35 -8.34
N ILE A 39 1.31 -2.68 -8.18
CA ILE A 39 0.85 -3.29 -6.93
C ILE A 39 1.77 -2.88 -5.76
N PHE A 40 3.08 -2.98 -5.96
CA PHE A 40 4.06 -2.60 -4.95
C PHE A 40 3.97 -1.10 -4.60
N LEU A 41 3.86 -0.24 -5.61
CA LEU A 41 3.73 1.22 -5.41
C LEU A 41 2.42 1.61 -4.71
N MET A 42 1.31 0.90 -4.99
CA MET A 42 0.02 1.12 -4.34
C MET A 42 0.03 0.80 -2.84
N LEU A 43 0.82 -0.20 -2.43
CA LEU A 43 0.97 -0.54 -1.00
C LEU A 43 1.72 0.54 -0.24
N ILE A 44 2.66 1.24 -0.90
CA ILE A 44 3.40 2.36 -0.33
C ILE A 44 2.56 3.63 -0.57
N GLY A 45 1.70 3.94 0.36
CA GLY A 45 0.80 5.10 0.32
C GLY A 45 1.52 6.45 0.40
N GLY A 46 0.77 7.48 0.76
CA GLY A 46 1.27 8.86 0.84
C GLY A 46 2.18 9.16 2.03
N SER A 47 2.66 10.41 2.07
CA SER A 47 3.48 10.93 3.17
C SER A 47 2.69 11.03 4.48
N PRO A 48 3.39 11.09 5.63
CA PRO A 48 2.77 11.40 6.92
C PRO A 48 1.99 12.71 6.83
N SER A 49 0.88 12.81 7.55
CA SER A 49 -0.07 13.93 7.48
C SER A 49 -0.93 14.01 6.22
N SER A 50 -0.73 13.11 5.25
CA SER A 50 -1.63 12.95 4.11
C SER A 50 -2.87 12.15 4.50
N THR A 51 -4.02 12.50 3.91
CA THR A 51 -5.28 11.73 4.02
C THR A 51 -5.24 10.42 3.22
N ALA A 52 -4.13 10.12 2.55
CA ALA A 52 -3.92 8.91 1.77
C ALA A 52 -4.00 7.66 2.65
N GLY A 53 -4.66 6.61 2.16
CA GLY A 53 -4.65 5.28 2.76
C GLY A 53 -3.34 4.54 2.48
N GLY A 54 -3.31 3.25 2.79
CA GLY A 54 -2.12 2.45 2.61
C GLY A 54 -1.04 2.68 3.68
N MET A 55 0.04 1.93 3.57
CA MET A 55 1.19 2.06 4.46
C MET A 55 1.95 3.37 4.18
N LYS A 56 2.17 4.20 5.21
CA LYS A 56 2.89 5.47 5.04
C LYS A 56 4.33 5.28 4.59
N THR A 57 4.82 6.21 3.78
CA THR A 57 6.22 6.18 3.29
C THR A 57 7.24 6.16 4.43
N THR A 58 6.94 6.81 5.56
CA THR A 58 7.80 6.77 6.76
C THR A 58 7.86 5.38 7.39
N THR A 59 6.74 4.66 7.44
CA THR A 59 6.69 3.28 7.95
C THR A 59 7.59 2.37 7.11
N PHE A 60 7.49 2.49 5.79
CA PHE A 60 8.33 1.75 4.85
C PHE A 60 9.81 2.11 5.00
N ALA A 61 10.13 3.41 5.12
CA ALA A 61 11.50 3.88 5.33
C ALA A 61 12.11 3.35 6.64
N VAL A 62 11.35 3.36 7.75
CA VAL A 62 11.80 2.80 9.04
C VAL A 62 12.11 1.31 8.91
N LEU A 63 11.28 0.54 8.20
CA LEU A 63 11.52 -0.89 8.00
C LEU A 63 12.77 -1.15 7.16
N ILE A 64 12.98 -0.39 6.08
CA ILE A 64 14.20 -0.50 5.26
C ILE A 64 15.43 -0.16 6.08
N LEU A 65 15.42 0.94 6.83
CA LEU A 65 16.55 1.36 7.65
C LEU A 65 16.85 0.33 8.75
N ASN A 66 15.82 -0.25 9.36
CA ASN A 66 15.98 -1.33 10.32
C ASN A 66 16.59 -2.59 9.67
N ALA A 67 16.12 -2.96 8.49
CA ALA A 67 16.69 -4.08 7.74
C ALA A 67 18.19 -3.84 7.43
N PHE A 68 18.55 -2.66 6.94
CA PHE A 68 19.95 -2.30 6.70
C PHE A 68 20.80 -2.27 7.96
N ALA A 69 20.27 -1.80 9.10
CA ALA A 69 20.97 -1.82 10.39
C ALA A 69 21.27 -3.26 10.83
N THR A 70 20.26 -4.14 10.71
CA THR A 70 20.39 -5.56 11.02
C THR A 70 21.44 -6.25 10.13
N PHE A 71 21.42 -5.99 8.82
CA PHE A 71 22.44 -6.52 7.90
C PHE A 71 23.86 -6.03 8.21
N ARG A 72 23.99 -4.82 8.75
CA ARG A 72 25.27 -4.24 9.17
C ARG A 72 25.67 -4.64 10.59
N ASN A 73 24.94 -5.52 11.22
CA ASN A 73 25.17 -5.97 12.61
C ASN A 73 25.24 -4.81 13.63
N ARG A 74 24.44 -3.75 13.40
CA ARG A 74 24.31 -2.62 14.33
C ARG A 74 23.09 -2.89 15.21
N GLU A 75 23.30 -2.74 16.52
CA GLU A 75 22.22 -2.96 17.51
C GLU A 75 21.09 -1.92 17.41
N ASP A 76 21.40 -0.73 16.87
CA ASP A 76 20.46 0.39 16.78
C ASP A 76 20.17 0.75 15.32
N ALA A 77 18.90 0.66 14.93
CA ALA A 77 18.42 1.30 13.71
C ALA A 77 18.30 2.81 13.95
N GLY A 78 18.97 3.59 13.13
CA GLY A 78 18.94 5.04 13.24
C GLY A 78 19.10 5.71 11.88
N ALA A 79 18.55 6.90 11.75
CA ALA A 79 18.76 7.79 10.60
C ALA A 79 19.11 9.20 11.11
N PHE A 80 19.99 9.89 10.38
CA PHE A 80 20.36 11.28 10.66
C PHE A 80 20.85 11.52 12.12
N GLY A 81 21.56 10.54 12.71
CA GLY A 81 22.09 10.65 14.07
C GLY A 81 21.07 10.46 15.20
N ARG A 82 19.83 10.08 14.88
CA ARG A 82 18.79 9.73 15.86
C ARG A 82 18.53 8.24 15.82
N ARG A 83 18.41 7.62 17.00
CA ARG A 83 18.00 6.22 17.16
C ARG A 83 16.48 6.15 17.08
N PHE A 84 15.98 5.12 16.39
CA PHE A 84 14.55 4.81 16.43
C PHE A 84 14.23 4.03 17.71
N ASP A 85 13.14 4.41 18.36
CA ASP A 85 12.60 3.63 19.46
C ASP A 85 12.13 2.26 18.94
N GLY A 86 12.47 1.19 19.67
CA GLY A 86 12.07 -0.17 19.32
C GLY A 86 10.55 -0.33 19.16
N GLN A 87 9.75 0.47 19.86
CA GLN A 87 8.29 0.48 19.70
C GLN A 87 7.86 0.98 18.33
N VAL A 88 8.54 1.98 17.78
CA VAL A 88 8.24 2.51 16.42
C VAL A 88 8.49 1.43 15.36
N ILE A 89 9.59 0.67 15.52
CA ILE A 89 9.92 -0.42 14.60
C ILE A 89 8.89 -1.54 14.67
N LYS A 90 8.48 -1.93 15.89
CA LYS A 90 7.43 -2.95 16.09
C LYS A 90 6.11 -2.53 15.48
N ASN A 91 5.67 -1.30 15.72
CA ASN A 91 4.44 -0.76 15.13
C ASN A 91 4.53 -0.73 13.60
N ALA A 92 5.66 -0.29 13.05
CA ALA A 92 5.87 -0.28 11.61
C ALA A 92 5.78 -1.69 10.99
N ALA A 93 6.39 -2.68 11.63
CA ALA A 93 6.35 -4.07 11.19
C ALA A 93 4.92 -4.65 11.27
N THR A 94 4.18 -4.35 12.34
CA THR A 94 2.78 -4.79 12.52
C THR A 94 1.90 -4.22 11.42
N ILE A 95 2.04 -2.93 11.11
CA ILE A 95 1.29 -2.27 10.03
C ILE A 95 1.60 -2.93 8.69
N ALA A 96 2.88 -3.11 8.36
CA ALA A 96 3.28 -3.71 7.10
C ALA A 96 2.73 -5.14 6.96
N MET A 97 2.80 -5.95 8.02
CA MET A 97 2.28 -7.31 8.04
C MET A 97 0.76 -7.33 7.84
N LEU A 98 0.02 -6.42 8.49
CA LEU A 98 -1.43 -6.28 8.31
C LEU A 98 -1.78 -5.99 6.85
N TYR A 99 -1.15 -4.99 6.23
CA TYR A 99 -1.41 -4.64 4.83
C TYR A 99 -1.07 -5.77 3.88
N PHE A 100 0.03 -6.48 4.13
CA PHE A 100 0.43 -7.63 3.34
C PHE A 100 -0.58 -8.78 3.45
N MET A 101 -1.07 -9.08 4.68
CA MET A 101 -2.12 -10.09 4.88
C MET A 101 -3.42 -9.70 4.18
N LEU A 102 -3.88 -8.46 4.32
CA LEU A 102 -5.10 -8.00 3.66
C LEU A 102 -4.99 -8.15 2.12
N LEU A 103 -3.85 -7.76 1.55
CA LEU A 103 -3.60 -7.92 0.12
C LEU A 103 -3.64 -9.40 -0.29
N PHE A 104 -2.91 -10.24 0.44
CA PHE A 104 -2.73 -11.65 0.11
C PHE A 104 -4.07 -12.41 0.20
N PHE A 105 -4.75 -12.31 1.33
CA PHE A 105 -6.04 -13.01 1.52
C PHE A 105 -7.11 -12.44 0.60
N GLY A 106 -7.20 -11.13 0.46
CA GLY A 106 -8.16 -10.49 -0.44
C GLY A 106 -7.95 -10.88 -1.89
N GLY A 107 -6.71 -10.78 -2.38
CA GLY A 107 -6.36 -11.11 -3.76
C GLY A 107 -6.61 -12.58 -4.10
N ILE A 108 -6.22 -13.51 -3.22
CA ILE A 108 -6.45 -14.95 -3.42
C ILE A 108 -7.94 -15.27 -3.40
N THR A 109 -8.68 -14.75 -2.42
CA THR A 109 -10.12 -15.04 -2.29
C THR A 109 -10.87 -14.57 -3.54
N ILE A 110 -10.58 -13.37 -4.03
CA ILE A 110 -11.18 -12.86 -5.27
C ILE A 110 -10.81 -13.75 -6.46
N SER A 111 -9.53 -14.16 -6.58
CA SER A 111 -9.07 -15.01 -7.68
C SER A 111 -9.79 -16.37 -7.69
N VAL A 112 -10.01 -16.97 -6.53
CA VAL A 112 -10.72 -18.26 -6.40
C VAL A 112 -12.20 -18.13 -6.79
N TYR A 113 -12.87 -17.04 -6.38
CA TYR A 113 -14.30 -16.85 -6.68
C TYR A 113 -14.55 -16.45 -8.14
N GLU A 114 -13.67 -15.65 -8.73
CA GLU A 114 -13.86 -15.12 -10.08
C GLU A 114 -13.20 -15.97 -11.18
N GLY A 115 -12.25 -16.85 -10.82
CA GLY A 115 -11.45 -17.60 -11.80
C GLY A 115 -10.54 -16.72 -12.65
N LEU A 116 -10.26 -15.48 -12.21
CA LEU A 116 -9.42 -14.51 -12.90
C LEU A 116 -7.92 -14.73 -12.59
N PRO A 117 -7.01 -14.23 -13.46
CA PRO A 117 -5.58 -14.30 -13.20
C PRO A 117 -5.24 -13.65 -11.84
N VAL A 118 -4.42 -14.35 -11.06
CA VAL A 118 -4.05 -13.95 -9.69
C VAL A 118 -3.52 -12.51 -9.65
N LEU A 119 -2.66 -12.13 -10.61
CA LEU A 119 -2.07 -10.80 -10.64
C LEU A 119 -3.11 -9.69 -10.83
N THR A 120 -4.15 -9.95 -11.64
CA THR A 120 -5.28 -9.04 -11.83
C THR A 120 -6.06 -8.84 -10.51
N CYS A 121 -6.34 -9.93 -9.79
CA CYS A 121 -7.02 -9.86 -8.50
C CYS A 121 -6.17 -9.18 -7.43
N PHE A 122 -4.87 -9.40 -7.42
CA PHE A 122 -3.93 -8.68 -6.55
C PHE A 122 -3.87 -7.19 -6.87
N TYR A 123 -3.97 -6.79 -8.14
CA TYR A 123 -4.04 -5.39 -8.53
C TYR A 123 -5.28 -4.70 -7.97
N GLU A 124 -6.46 -5.30 -8.11
CA GLU A 124 -7.72 -4.76 -7.54
C GLU A 124 -7.67 -4.73 -6.01
N ALA A 125 -7.16 -5.78 -5.37
CA ALA A 125 -6.99 -5.83 -3.92
C ALA A 125 -5.99 -4.77 -3.42
N ALA A 126 -4.85 -4.57 -4.10
CA ALA A 126 -3.88 -3.54 -3.76
C ALA A 126 -4.47 -2.14 -3.89
N SER A 127 -5.21 -1.89 -4.97
CA SER A 127 -5.92 -0.62 -5.19
C SER A 127 -6.96 -0.36 -4.10
N ALA A 128 -7.68 -1.39 -3.66
CA ALA A 128 -8.66 -1.29 -2.58
C ALA A 128 -7.99 -1.02 -1.22
N VAL A 129 -7.01 -1.83 -0.83
CA VAL A 129 -6.27 -1.70 0.45
C VAL A 129 -5.48 -0.39 0.50
N GLY A 130 -4.83 -0.01 -0.61
CA GLY A 130 -4.11 1.26 -0.74
C GLY A 130 -5.03 2.49 -0.85
N THR A 131 -6.36 2.27 -1.01
CA THR A 131 -7.35 3.33 -1.27
C THR A 131 -7.00 4.20 -2.48
N VAL A 132 -6.46 3.59 -3.53
CA VAL A 132 -5.95 4.28 -4.73
C VAL A 132 -7.08 4.58 -5.71
N GLY A 133 -7.96 3.61 -5.97
CA GLY A 133 -9.09 3.75 -6.88
C GLY A 133 -8.80 3.40 -8.34
N LEU A 134 -7.63 2.83 -8.64
CA LEU A 134 -7.31 2.32 -9.97
C LEU A 134 -7.90 0.92 -10.18
N THR A 135 -8.34 0.61 -11.39
CA THR A 135 -8.87 -0.71 -11.77
C THR A 135 -8.34 -1.11 -13.15
N LEU A 136 -8.20 -2.40 -13.36
CA LEU A 136 -7.93 -2.99 -14.68
C LEU A 136 -9.22 -3.15 -15.52
N GLY A 137 -10.35 -2.58 -15.06
CA GLY A 137 -11.64 -2.66 -15.74
C GLY A 137 -12.46 -3.90 -15.37
N VAL A 138 -11.99 -4.76 -14.49
CA VAL A 138 -12.70 -6.01 -14.10
C VAL A 138 -13.75 -5.78 -13.01
N THR A 139 -13.63 -4.72 -12.21
CA THR A 139 -14.51 -4.43 -11.06
C THR A 139 -16.01 -4.44 -11.39
N PRO A 140 -16.49 -3.88 -12.53
CA PRO A 140 -17.92 -3.92 -12.86
C PRO A 140 -18.46 -5.31 -13.16
N GLY A 141 -17.59 -6.24 -13.57
CA GLY A 141 -17.95 -7.63 -13.89
C GLY A 141 -17.89 -8.59 -12.71
N LEU A 142 -17.34 -8.19 -11.56
CA LEU A 142 -17.15 -9.05 -10.40
C LEU A 142 -18.49 -9.45 -9.75
N HIS A 143 -18.52 -10.67 -9.19
CA HIS A 143 -19.62 -11.16 -8.36
C HIS A 143 -19.81 -10.30 -7.09
N ILE A 144 -21.00 -10.34 -6.52
CA ILE A 144 -21.36 -9.55 -5.34
C ILE A 144 -20.42 -9.82 -4.14
N ILE A 145 -19.98 -11.06 -3.98
CA ILE A 145 -19.07 -11.47 -2.90
C ILE A 145 -17.71 -10.78 -3.05
N SER A 146 -17.15 -10.80 -4.25
CA SER A 146 -15.86 -10.15 -4.55
C SER A 146 -15.93 -8.63 -4.36
N ARG A 147 -17.05 -8.01 -4.71
CA ARG A 147 -17.30 -6.58 -4.46
C ARG A 147 -17.37 -6.28 -2.96
N LEU A 148 -18.04 -7.12 -2.17
CA LEU A 148 -18.10 -6.96 -0.71
C LEU A 148 -16.70 -7.10 -0.07
N ILE A 149 -15.88 -8.03 -0.57
CA ILE A 149 -14.49 -8.17 -0.14
C ILE A 149 -13.71 -6.89 -0.45
N LEU A 150 -13.82 -6.33 -1.67
CA LEU A 150 -13.16 -5.07 -2.02
C LEU A 150 -13.61 -3.91 -1.12
N ILE A 151 -14.90 -3.81 -0.81
CA ILE A 151 -15.43 -2.78 0.12
C ILE A 151 -14.81 -2.96 1.51
N ALA A 152 -14.74 -4.19 2.01
CA ALA A 152 -14.10 -4.48 3.30
C ALA A 152 -12.61 -4.11 3.29
N LEU A 153 -11.88 -4.42 2.20
CA LEU A 153 -10.48 -4.05 2.01
C LEU A 153 -10.27 -2.53 1.98
N MET A 154 -11.14 -1.79 1.29
CA MET A 154 -11.12 -0.31 1.28
C MET A 154 -11.29 0.26 2.67
N TYR A 155 -12.27 -0.27 3.43
CA TYR A 155 -12.54 0.16 4.80
C TYR A 155 -11.35 -0.14 5.73
N LEU A 156 -10.84 -1.37 5.71
CA LEU A 156 -9.71 -1.79 6.55
C LEU A 156 -8.42 -1.06 6.17
N GLY A 157 -8.17 -0.83 4.88
CA GLY A 157 -7.03 -0.05 4.40
C GLY A 157 -7.04 1.40 4.88
N ARG A 158 -8.24 1.98 5.04
CA ARG A 158 -8.42 3.34 5.56
C ARG A 158 -8.29 3.39 7.08
N VAL A 159 -9.00 2.52 7.78
CA VAL A 159 -9.07 2.49 9.25
C VAL A 159 -7.77 1.99 9.86
N GLY A 160 -7.13 0.98 9.28
CA GLY A 160 -5.88 0.40 9.79
C GLY A 160 -4.75 1.44 9.89
N GLY A 161 -4.62 2.31 8.90
CA GLY A 161 -3.66 3.43 8.96
C GLY A 161 -3.97 4.43 10.08
N CYS A 162 -5.25 4.70 10.33
CA CYS A 162 -5.67 5.70 11.31
C CYS A 162 -5.50 5.20 12.76
N LEU A 163 -5.96 3.98 13.05
CA LEU A 163 -5.96 3.42 14.40
C LEU A 163 -4.55 3.17 14.95
N LEU A 164 -3.61 2.76 14.11
CA LEU A 164 -2.25 2.44 14.55
C LEU A 164 -1.35 3.68 14.68
N TYR A 165 -1.73 4.80 14.04
CA TYR A 165 -1.02 6.08 14.19
C TYR A 165 -1.55 6.96 15.33
N THR A 166 -2.75 6.69 15.85
CA THR A 166 -3.36 7.39 16.98
C THR A 166 -3.06 6.72 18.33
N SER A 167 -1.93 6.02 18.49
CA SER A 167 -1.48 5.66 19.82
C SER A 167 -1.30 6.97 20.64
N PRO A 168 -1.82 7.02 21.89
CA PRO A 168 -1.78 8.24 22.70
C PRO A 168 -0.36 8.78 22.78
N SER A 169 -0.23 10.07 22.52
CA SER A 169 1.04 10.79 22.70
C SER A 169 1.50 10.59 24.15
N PRO A 170 2.80 10.40 24.41
CA PRO A 170 3.31 10.37 25.78
C PRO A 170 2.96 11.63 26.60
N ARG A 171 2.47 12.70 25.96
CA ARG A 171 1.99 13.92 26.59
C ARG A 171 0.58 13.81 27.18
N ASP A 172 -0.23 12.84 26.74
CA ASP A 172 -1.59 12.67 27.22
C ASP A 172 -1.63 11.94 28.58
N GLY A 173 -0.53 11.31 29.00
CA GLY A 173 -0.36 10.68 30.32
C GLY A 173 0.24 11.59 31.41
N ALA A 174 0.58 12.84 31.10
CA ALA A 174 1.24 13.76 32.02
C ALA A 174 0.28 14.75 32.73
N THR A 175 -1.03 14.57 32.58
CA THR A 175 -2.06 15.40 33.26
C THR A 175 -2.96 14.53 34.14
N SER A 176 -2.36 13.84 35.11
CA SER A 176 -3.06 13.30 36.29
C SER A 176 -2.13 13.30 37.49
#